data_62ee6813677777ef678c6f0142ca8a4d
#
_entry.id   62ee6813677777ef678c6f0142ca8a4d
#
_cell.length_a   1.000
_cell.length_b   1.000
_cell.length_c   1.000
_cell.angle_alpha   90.00
_cell.angle_beta   90.00
_cell.angle_gamma   90.00
#
_symmetry.space_group_name_H-M   'P 1'
#
loop_
_entity.id
_entity.type
_entity.pdbx_description
1 polymer ?
#
loop_
_entity_poly.entity_id
_entity_poly.type
_entity_poly.pdbx_seq_one_letter_code
_entity_poly.pdbx_strand_id
1 'polypeptide(L)'
;DLEQGTIKDFHRVDTSYAWNYHKGCRLQWLDKNRMIYNTAIANRLVSKIHDLSTGEYQVIDCPIDAVYHDGQRSLASSFSYERLERCMPGYGYPYRDGGKLDDPAPKDSGLFLVDLKENTSELLISLSELAQMEDESYRQGYMHFVTHSEFSKDGRYLSFLYRKIPTDGDYMRRHTKIMIYDLRDRRLITLPTQESGSHYVWNNRNQLIASCIINGNSCHVLYDMKDVDHYQIIAGDVLNSDGHQSFISDTSFVADTYPDKYRMAKIYKAD
;
A
#
# COMPACT_ATOMS: atom_id res chain seq x y z
N ASP A 1 -24.98 5.39 15.24
CA ASP A 1 -25.91 5.53 14.13
C ASP A 1 -25.56 6.80 13.34
N LEU A 2 -24.94 6.61 12.17
CA LEU A 2 -24.48 7.74 11.33
C LEU A 2 -25.63 8.50 10.70
N GLU A 3 -26.77 7.86 10.45
CA GLU A 3 -27.96 8.51 9.88
C GLU A 3 -28.60 9.46 10.88
N GLN A 4 -28.53 9.16 12.17
CA GLN A 4 -29.05 10.01 13.23
C GLN A 4 -28.01 10.98 13.79
N GLY A 5 -26.75 10.91 13.32
CA GLY A 5 -25.64 11.72 13.83
C GLY A 5 -25.31 11.50 15.32
N THR A 6 -25.71 10.35 15.88
CA THR A 6 -25.54 10.04 17.31
C THR A 6 -24.65 8.82 17.49
N ILE A 7 -23.67 8.95 18.38
CA ILE A 7 -22.88 7.81 18.90
C ILE A 7 -23.51 7.44 20.24
N LYS A 8 -24.10 6.24 20.31
CA LYS A 8 -24.84 5.80 21.50
C LYS A 8 -23.91 5.10 22.50
N ASP A 9 -23.05 4.18 22.03
CA ASP A 9 -22.21 3.36 22.88
C ASP A 9 -20.86 3.05 22.21
N PHE A 10 -19.83 2.82 23.03
CA PHE A 10 -18.53 2.33 22.62
C PHE A 10 -18.30 0.94 23.20
N HIS A 11 -18.05 -0.02 22.33
CA HIS A 11 -17.71 -1.38 22.73
C HIS A 11 -16.28 -1.69 22.34
N ARG A 12 -15.48 -2.16 23.30
CA ARG A 12 -14.16 -2.69 23.01
C ARG A 12 -14.31 -4.05 22.31
N VAL A 13 -13.77 -4.17 21.11
CA VAL A 13 -13.82 -5.39 20.32
C VAL A 13 -12.61 -6.27 20.63
N ASP A 14 -11.39 -5.73 20.50
CA ASP A 14 -10.15 -6.47 20.73
C ASP A 14 -8.99 -5.52 21.09
N THR A 15 -7.80 -6.06 21.20
CA THR A 15 -6.54 -5.34 21.35
C THR A 15 -5.57 -5.79 20.26
N SER A 16 -5.08 -4.86 19.45
CA SER A 16 -3.95 -5.13 18.57
C SER A 16 -2.64 -4.86 19.29
N TYR A 17 -1.67 -5.75 19.10
CA TYR A 17 -0.28 -5.55 19.53
C TYR A 17 0.60 -5.06 18.37
N ALA A 18 0.12 -5.08 17.12
CA ALA A 18 0.80 -4.56 15.95
C ALA A 18 0.24 -3.17 15.60
N TRP A 19 0.92 -2.13 16.05
CA TRP A 19 0.54 -0.75 15.78
C TRP A 19 1.77 0.10 15.45
N ASN A 20 1.65 0.98 14.48
CA ASN A 20 2.64 2.00 14.19
C ASN A 20 1.97 3.36 13.91
N TYR A 21 2.76 4.43 13.94
CA TYR A 21 2.26 5.79 13.82
C TYR A 21 1.62 6.09 12.45
N HIS A 22 2.17 5.55 11.37
CA HIS A 22 1.75 5.90 10.00
C HIS A 22 0.60 5.05 9.48
N LYS A 23 0.54 3.79 9.87
CA LYS A 23 -0.40 2.81 9.28
C LYS A 23 -1.36 2.20 10.31
N GLY A 24 -1.21 2.53 11.60
CA GLY A 24 -1.96 1.89 12.67
C GLY A 24 -1.75 0.38 12.67
N CYS A 25 -2.80 -0.38 12.96
CA CYS A 25 -2.81 -1.85 12.84
C CYS A 25 -3.39 -2.35 11.50
N ARG A 26 -3.48 -1.51 10.49
CA ARG A 26 -4.15 -1.80 9.21
C ARG A 26 -5.59 -2.29 9.36
N LEU A 27 -6.33 -1.68 10.30
CA LEU A 27 -7.76 -1.97 10.47
C LEU A 27 -8.54 -1.61 9.21
N GLN A 28 -9.24 -2.58 8.63
CA GLN A 28 -10.04 -2.45 7.42
C GLN A 28 -11.33 -3.25 7.53
N TRP A 29 -12.39 -2.78 6.89
CA TRP A 29 -13.60 -3.53 6.71
C TRP A 29 -13.45 -4.57 5.59
N LEU A 30 -13.88 -5.80 5.82
CA LEU A 30 -14.08 -6.80 4.77
C LEU A 30 -15.51 -6.72 4.22
N ASP A 31 -16.47 -6.56 5.10
CA ASP A 31 -17.89 -6.34 4.77
C ASP A 31 -18.58 -5.59 5.92
N LYS A 32 -19.92 -5.57 5.92
CA LYS A 32 -20.71 -4.86 6.93
C LYS A 32 -20.55 -5.37 8.37
N ASN A 33 -20.09 -6.61 8.55
CA ASN A 33 -19.99 -7.28 9.86
C ASN A 33 -18.55 -7.66 10.23
N ARG A 34 -17.66 -7.82 9.23
CA ARG A 34 -16.32 -8.33 9.48
C ARG A 34 -15.27 -7.28 9.21
N MET A 35 -14.33 -7.17 10.13
CA MET A 35 -13.13 -6.36 9.97
C MET A 35 -11.88 -7.23 10.10
N ILE A 36 -10.78 -6.76 9.50
CA ILE A 36 -9.46 -7.37 9.60
C ILE A 36 -8.44 -6.35 10.09
N TYR A 37 -7.47 -6.79 10.88
CA TYR A 37 -6.37 -5.97 11.39
C TYR A 37 -5.16 -6.84 11.72
N ASN A 38 -3.98 -6.25 11.69
CA ASN A 38 -2.74 -6.89 12.11
C ASN A 38 -2.63 -6.92 13.64
N THR A 39 -2.03 -7.97 14.16
CA THR A 39 -1.69 -8.13 15.57
C THR A 39 -0.45 -9.03 15.70
N ALA A 40 -0.02 -9.32 16.92
CA ALA A 40 1.06 -10.27 17.18
C ALA A 40 0.59 -11.37 18.13
N ILE A 41 0.97 -12.61 17.84
CA ILE A 41 0.77 -13.79 18.69
C ILE A 41 2.14 -14.45 18.88
N ALA A 42 2.57 -14.63 20.14
CA ALA A 42 3.85 -15.25 20.48
C ALA A 42 5.05 -14.66 19.67
N ASN A 43 5.12 -13.32 19.57
CA ASN A 43 6.16 -12.58 18.84
C ASN A 43 6.14 -12.76 17.30
N ARG A 44 5.10 -13.37 16.75
CA ARG A 44 4.89 -13.50 15.30
C ARG A 44 3.79 -12.58 14.84
N LEU A 45 3.99 -11.85 13.75
CA LEU A 45 2.97 -11.05 13.09
C LEU A 45 1.94 -11.94 12.42
N VAL A 46 0.69 -11.63 12.67
CA VAL A 46 -0.49 -12.29 12.11
C VAL A 46 -1.56 -11.23 11.86
N SER A 47 -2.65 -11.60 11.21
CA SER A 47 -3.85 -10.80 11.16
C SER A 47 -5.03 -11.52 11.80
N LYS A 48 -6.03 -10.77 12.25
CA LYS A 48 -7.30 -11.32 12.73
C LYS A 48 -8.45 -10.79 11.90
N ILE A 49 -9.32 -11.68 11.45
CA ILE A 49 -10.65 -11.34 10.95
C ILE A 49 -11.61 -11.49 12.12
N HIS A 50 -12.30 -10.42 12.48
CA HIS A 50 -13.26 -10.41 13.58
C HIS A 50 -14.67 -10.21 13.03
N ASP A 51 -15.58 -11.12 13.36
CA ASP A 51 -17.00 -10.99 13.04
C ASP A 51 -17.73 -10.34 14.22
N LEU A 52 -18.19 -9.10 13.97
CA LEU A 52 -18.88 -8.30 15.00
C LEU A 52 -20.28 -8.81 15.33
N SER A 53 -20.87 -9.64 14.47
CA SER A 53 -22.21 -10.20 14.71
C SER A 53 -22.20 -11.42 15.62
N THR A 54 -21.13 -12.20 15.60
CA THR A 54 -20.96 -13.42 16.41
C THR A 54 -19.96 -13.25 17.56
N GLY A 55 -19.04 -12.29 17.44
CA GLY A 55 -17.90 -12.10 18.35
C GLY A 55 -16.76 -13.11 18.10
N GLU A 56 -16.87 -13.95 17.07
CA GLU A 56 -15.83 -14.91 16.69
C GLU A 56 -14.72 -14.25 15.90
N TYR A 57 -13.55 -14.90 15.87
CA TYR A 57 -12.44 -14.44 15.05
C TYR A 57 -11.70 -15.60 14.39
N GLN A 58 -11.10 -15.31 13.24
CA GLN A 58 -10.17 -16.18 12.52
C GLN A 58 -8.79 -15.55 12.53
N VAL A 59 -7.74 -16.36 12.69
CA VAL A 59 -6.35 -15.91 12.56
C VAL A 59 -5.88 -16.21 11.14
N ILE A 60 -5.26 -15.20 10.51
CA ILE A 60 -4.54 -15.32 9.24
C ILE A 60 -3.05 -15.33 9.55
N ASP A 61 -2.33 -16.29 9.00
CA ASP A 61 -0.94 -16.62 9.39
C ASP A 61 0.13 -15.61 8.92
N CYS A 62 -0.27 -14.46 8.42
CA CYS A 62 0.62 -13.37 8.00
C CYS A 62 0.00 -11.99 8.29
N PRO A 63 0.82 -10.91 8.34
CA PRO A 63 0.29 -9.55 8.32
C PRO A 63 -0.31 -9.21 6.96
N ILE A 64 -1.28 -8.29 6.95
CA ILE A 64 -1.90 -7.78 5.71
C ILE A 64 -1.62 -6.29 5.53
N ASP A 65 -1.69 -5.81 4.28
CA ASP A 65 -1.63 -4.38 3.98
C ASP A 65 -2.94 -3.85 3.37
N ALA A 66 -3.36 -4.31 2.22
CA ALA A 66 -4.64 -3.98 1.61
C ALA A 66 -5.56 -5.20 1.55
N VAL A 67 -6.87 -4.96 1.53
CA VAL A 67 -7.88 -6.00 1.37
C VAL A 67 -8.80 -5.73 0.20
N TYR A 68 -9.31 -6.81 -0.40
CA TYR A 68 -10.34 -6.80 -1.41
C TYR A 68 -11.40 -7.84 -1.10
N HIS A 69 -12.66 -7.45 -1.19
CA HIS A 69 -13.79 -8.36 -0.98
C HIS A 69 -14.96 -7.98 -1.91
N ASP A 70 -15.48 -8.94 -2.67
CA ASP A 70 -16.60 -8.77 -3.60
C ASP A 70 -17.76 -9.76 -3.36
N GLY A 71 -17.76 -10.44 -2.21
CA GLY A 71 -18.71 -11.49 -1.87
C GLY A 71 -18.26 -12.89 -2.33
N GLN A 72 -17.52 -12.99 -3.42
CA GLN A 72 -16.95 -14.25 -3.92
C GLN A 72 -15.49 -14.41 -3.49
N ARG A 73 -14.66 -13.41 -3.78
CA ARG A 73 -13.24 -13.37 -3.40
C ARG A 73 -13.07 -12.60 -2.10
N SER A 74 -12.15 -13.04 -1.29
CA SER A 74 -11.73 -12.36 -0.07
C SER A 74 -10.20 -12.43 -0.03
N LEU A 75 -9.57 -11.38 -0.50
CA LEU A 75 -8.13 -11.32 -0.77
C LEU A 75 -7.48 -10.26 0.10
N ALA A 76 -6.20 -10.45 0.41
CA ALA A 76 -5.34 -9.40 0.94
C ALA A 76 -3.99 -9.42 0.25
N SER A 77 -3.31 -8.27 0.30
CA SER A 77 -1.89 -8.19 0.01
C SER A 77 -1.10 -8.34 1.29
N SER A 78 0.10 -8.90 1.18
CA SER A 78 1.03 -9.05 2.29
C SER A 78 2.47 -8.80 1.82
N PHE A 79 3.29 -8.34 2.73
CA PHE A 79 4.74 -8.22 2.62
C PHE A 79 5.35 -8.16 4.03
N SER A 80 6.67 -8.25 4.14
CA SER A 80 7.32 -8.21 5.45
C SER A 80 7.28 -6.82 6.07
N TYR A 81 6.57 -6.68 7.18
CA TYR A 81 6.58 -5.50 8.03
C TYR A 81 7.82 -5.40 8.92
N GLU A 82 8.44 -6.54 9.27
CA GLU A 82 9.76 -6.57 9.92
C GLU A 82 10.82 -5.91 9.03
N ARG A 83 10.82 -6.26 7.74
CA ARG A 83 11.71 -5.64 6.75
C ARG A 83 11.37 -4.17 6.50
N LEU A 84 10.08 -3.86 6.44
CA LEU A 84 9.62 -2.48 6.29
C LEU A 84 10.10 -1.62 7.46
N GLU A 85 10.00 -2.10 8.70
CA GLU A 85 10.52 -1.38 9.88
C GLU A 85 12.04 -1.16 9.80
N ARG A 86 12.79 -2.14 9.32
CA ARG A 86 14.25 -2.03 9.13
C ARG A 86 14.62 -0.97 8.10
N CYS A 87 13.89 -0.90 6.98
CA CYS A 87 14.17 -0.01 5.85
C CYS A 87 13.52 1.37 6.00
N MET A 88 12.40 1.46 6.72
CA MET A 88 11.58 2.65 6.86
C MET A 88 10.97 2.68 8.28
N PRO A 89 11.77 3.06 9.29
CA PRO A 89 11.34 3.05 10.68
C PRO A 89 10.04 3.83 10.93
N GLY A 90 9.15 3.24 11.73
CA GLY A 90 7.83 3.80 12.03
C GLY A 90 6.71 3.40 11.06
N TYR A 91 7.01 2.61 10.02
CA TYR A 91 6.02 2.07 9.08
C TYR A 91 5.79 0.57 9.22
N GLY A 92 6.68 -0.14 9.86
CA GLY A 92 6.56 -1.56 10.15
C GLY A 92 6.09 -1.85 11.57
N TYR A 93 6.37 -3.07 12.03
CA TYR A 93 6.06 -3.52 13.39
C TYR A 93 7.27 -4.25 13.99
N PRO A 94 7.47 -4.17 15.32
CA PRO A 94 8.63 -4.78 15.99
C PRO A 94 8.46 -6.29 16.25
N TYR A 95 7.85 -7.02 15.33
CA TYR A 95 7.56 -8.45 15.45
C TYR A 95 8.06 -9.22 14.24
N ARG A 96 8.24 -10.54 14.40
CA ARG A 96 8.78 -11.41 13.36
C ARG A 96 7.72 -11.77 12.32
N ASP A 97 8.11 -11.68 11.03
CA ASP A 97 7.34 -12.14 9.89
C ASP A 97 8.20 -12.74 8.77
N GLY A 98 9.45 -13.07 9.10
CA GLY A 98 10.37 -13.68 8.15
C GLY A 98 11.02 -12.73 7.16
N GLY A 99 11.27 -11.47 7.56
CA GLY A 99 11.73 -10.37 6.71
C GLY A 99 13.10 -10.53 6.03
N LYS A 100 13.88 -11.59 6.35
CA LYS A 100 15.18 -11.89 5.72
C LYS A 100 16.11 -10.66 5.70
N LEU A 101 16.33 -10.05 6.87
CA LEU A 101 16.95 -8.73 7.00
C LEU A 101 18.41 -8.67 6.55
N ASP A 102 19.11 -9.82 6.52
CA ASP A 102 20.51 -9.93 6.11
C ASP A 102 20.69 -10.09 4.59
N ASP A 103 19.58 -10.37 3.86
CA ASP A 103 19.58 -10.47 2.40
C ASP A 103 19.01 -9.19 1.79
N PRO A 104 19.78 -8.44 0.99
CA PRO A 104 19.30 -7.20 0.36
C PRO A 104 18.08 -7.39 -0.53
N ALA A 105 17.93 -8.53 -1.22
CA ALA A 105 16.87 -8.82 -2.16
C ALA A 105 16.49 -10.30 -2.17
N PRO A 106 15.83 -10.82 -1.11
CA PRO A 106 15.52 -12.24 -0.98
C PRO A 106 14.58 -12.76 -2.06
N LYS A 107 14.75 -14.04 -2.42
CA LYS A 107 13.93 -14.73 -3.43
C LYS A 107 12.59 -15.20 -2.89
N ASP A 108 12.47 -15.34 -1.59
CA ASP A 108 11.31 -15.88 -0.87
C ASP A 108 10.56 -14.81 -0.05
N SER A 109 10.85 -13.54 -0.30
CA SER A 109 10.13 -12.39 0.25
C SER A 109 9.85 -11.36 -0.85
N GLY A 110 8.74 -10.64 -0.74
CA GLY A 110 8.28 -9.69 -1.75
C GLY A 110 6.83 -9.32 -1.53
N LEU A 111 6.06 -9.22 -2.61
CA LEU A 111 4.62 -9.01 -2.58
C LEU A 111 3.90 -10.34 -2.63
N PHE A 112 3.03 -10.59 -1.66
CA PHE A 112 2.19 -11.79 -1.58
C PHE A 112 0.72 -11.43 -1.81
N LEU A 113 0.00 -12.35 -2.43
CA LEU A 113 -1.46 -12.41 -2.43
C LEU A 113 -1.90 -13.45 -1.39
N VAL A 114 -2.85 -13.07 -0.55
CA VAL A 114 -3.40 -13.93 0.50
C VAL A 114 -4.85 -14.21 0.20
N ASP A 115 -5.23 -15.49 0.14
CA ASP A 115 -6.63 -15.89 0.17
C ASP A 115 -7.07 -15.97 1.64
N LEU A 116 -7.96 -15.06 2.03
CA LEU A 116 -8.41 -14.96 3.42
C LEU A 116 -9.40 -16.07 3.82
N LYS A 117 -10.04 -16.75 2.85
CA LYS A 117 -10.93 -17.87 3.12
C LYS A 117 -10.14 -19.15 3.40
N GLU A 118 -9.14 -19.40 2.55
CA GLU A 118 -8.31 -20.60 2.63
C GLU A 118 -7.12 -20.44 3.58
N ASN A 119 -6.83 -19.20 4.04
CA ASN A 119 -5.65 -18.85 4.83
C ASN A 119 -4.34 -19.30 4.15
N THR A 120 -4.24 -19.07 2.86
CA THR A 120 -3.06 -19.40 2.04
C THR A 120 -2.47 -18.15 1.45
N SER A 121 -1.15 -18.16 1.20
CA SER A 121 -0.43 -17.04 0.58
C SER A 121 0.39 -17.50 -0.62
N GLU A 122 0.38 -16.71 -1.68
CA GLU A 122 1.16 -16.90 -2.89
C GLU A 122 2.13 -15.72 -3.07
N LEU A 123 3.40 -15.98 -3.31
CA LEU A 123 4.38 -14.95 -3.69
C LEU A 123 4.11 -14.55 -5.15
N LEU A 124 3.62 -13.33 -5.36
CA LEU A 124 3.35 -12.78 -6.69
C LEU A 124 4.63 -12.34 -7.39
N ILE A 125 5.53 -11.69 -6.65
CA ILE A 125 6.83 -11.26 -7.12
C ILE A 125 7.80 -11.13 -5.95
N SER A 126 8.99 -11.66 -6.11
CA SER A 126 10.06 -11.60 -5.10
C SER A 126 10.84 -10.28 -5.19
N LEU A 127 11.49 -9.91 -4.09
CA LEU A 127 12.41 -8.78 -4.09
C LEU A 127 13.62 -9.03 -4.99
N SER A 128 14.02 -10.29 -5.15
CA SER A 128 15.08 -10.68 -6.09
C SER A 128 14.70 -10.40 -7.54
N GLU A 129 13.47 -10.74 -7.96
CA GLU A 129 12.96 -10.42 -9.30
C GLU A 129 12.87 -8.92 -9.53
N LEU A 130 12.33 -8.17 -8.56
CA LEU A 130 12.27 -6.71 -8.62
C LEU A 130 13.67 -6.08 -8.73
N ALA A 131 14.64 -6.57 -7.95
CA ALA A 131 16.01 -6.08 -8.02
C ALA A 131 16.68 -6.39 -9.37
N GLN A 132 16.37 -7.51 -10.00
CA GLN A 132 16.90 -7.86 -11.34
C GLN A 132 16.42 -6.93 -12.44
N MET A 133 15.32 -6.20 -12.25
CA MET A 133 14.82 -5.19 -13.18
C MET A 133 15.58 -3.86 -13.08
N GLU A 134 16.44 -3.71 -12.05
CA GLU A 134 17.21 -2.50 -11.82
C GLU A 134 18.59 -2.57 -12.49
N ASP A 135 19.19 -1.38 -12.71
CA ASP A 135 20.59 -1.27 -13.09
C ASP A 135 21.50 -1.92 -12.04
N GLU A 136 22.66 -2.41 -12.47
CA GLU A 136 23.59 -3.14 -11.59
C GLU A 136 24.00 -2.31 -10.36
N SER A 137 24.14 -0.99 -10.50
CA SER A 137 24.46 -0.06 -9.40
C SER A 137 23.43 -0.06 -8.28
N TYR A 138 22.17 -0.40 -8.60
CA TYR A 138 21.07 -0.48 -7.62
C TYR A 138 20.80 -1.91 -7.12
N ARG A 139 21.27 -2.93 -7.82
CA ARG A 139 21.19 -4.32 -7.36
C ARG A 139 22.11 -4.59 -6.17
N GLN A 140 23.29 -3.97 -6.21
CA GLN A 140 24.30 -4.09 -5.16
C GLN A 140 24.31 -2.82 -4.31
N GLY A 141 24.47 -2.97 -3.00
CA GLY A 141 24.54 -1.82 -2.08
C GLY A 141 23.20 -1.19 -1.72
N TYR A 142 22.06 -1.81 -2.11
CA TYR A 142 20.71 -1.35 -1.76
C TYR A 142 19.91 -2.46 -1.11
N MET A 143 19.13 -2.09 -0.10
CA MET A 143 18.05 -2.91 0.48
C MET A 143 16.77 -2.66 -0.30
N HIS A 144 16.16 -3.73 -0.79
CA HIS A 144 14.91 -3.68 -1.55
C HIS A 144 13.72 -4.04 -0.67
N PHE A 145 12.59 -3.35 -0.84
CA PHE A 145 11.36 -3.63 -0.10
C PHE A 145 10.13 -3.13 -0.83
N VAL A 146 8.97 -3.66 -0.46
CA VAL A 146 7.66 -3.24 -0.95
C VAL A 146 6.83 -2.68 0.19
N THR A 147 5.91 -1.78 -0.13
CA THR A 147 5.02 -1.14 0.84
C THR A 147 3.83 -0.48 0.15
N HIS A 148 2.84 -0.01 0.92
CA HIS A 148 1.70 0.78 0.46
C HIS A 148 0.96 0.13 -0.72
N SER A 149 0.49 -1.09 -0.52
CA SER A 149 -0.31 -1.76 -1.54
C SER A 149 -1.78 -1.34 -1.52
N GLU A 150 -2.43 -1.38 -2.68
CA GLU A 150 -3.86 -1.08 -2.83
C GLU A 150 -4.45 -1.87 -3.99
N PHE A 151 -5.61 -2.49 -3.79
CA PHE A 151 -6.35 -3.13 -4.88
C PHE A 151 -7.13 -2.10 -5.69
N SER A 152 -7.22 -2.31 -7.02
CA SER A 152 -8.22 -1.64 -7.83
C SER A 152 -9.63 -2.01 -7.38
N LYS A 153 -10.63 -1.19 -7.70
CA LYS A 153 -12.00 -1.37 -7.20
C LYS A 153 -12.66 -2.67 -7.68
N ASP A 154 -12.22 -3.23 -8.81
CA ASP A 154 -12.67 -4.52 -9.33
C ASP A 154 -11.79 -5.71 -8.88
N GLY A 155 -10.72 -5.45 -8.11
CA GLY A 155 -9.79 -6.44 -7.62
C GLY A 155 -8.95 -7.13 -8.70
N ARG A 156 -8.82 -6.52 -9.88
CA ARG A 156 -7.95 -7.02 -10.96
C ARG A 156 -6.51 -6.62 -10.75
N TYR A 157 -6.28 -5.39 -10.33
CA TYR A 157 -4.94 -4.83 -10.18
C TYR A 157 -4.58 -4.67 -8.70
N LEU A 158 -3.33 -4.96 -8.39
CA LEU A 158 -2.73 -4.70 -7.08
C LEU A 158 -1.54 -3.77 -7.29
N SER A 159 -1.70 -2.49 -6.92
CA SER A 159 -0.63 -1.50 -6.92
C SER A 159 0.20 -1.59 -5.65
N PHE A 160 1.47 -1.23 -5.73
CA PHE A 160 2.39 -1.15 -4.59
C PHE A 160 3.56 -0.22 -4.88
N LEU A 161 4.19 0.27 -3.82
CA LEU A 161 5.47 0.96 -3.92
C LEU A 161 6.59 -0.06 -3.81
N TYR A 162 7.39 -0.17 -4.86
CA TYR A 162 8.68 -0.81 -4.81
C TYR A 162 9.74 0.24 -4.48
N ARG A 163 10.46 0.02 -3.40
CA ARG A 163 11.47 0.94 -2.87
C ARG A 163 12.82 0.27 -2.70
N LYS A 164 13.85 1.08 -2.87
CA LYS A 164 15.23 0.72 -2.56
C LYS A 164 15.90 1.84 -1.80
N ILE A 165 16.68 1.49 -0.78
CA ILE A 165 17.53 2.41 -0.01
C ILE A 165 18.95 1.86 0.05
N PRO A 166 19.97 2.72 0.15
CA PRO A 166 21.33 2.24 0.38
C PRO A 166 21.42 1.35 1.64
N THR A 167 22.30 0.37 1.62
CA THR A 167 22.51 -0.55 2.76
C THR A 167 23.05 0.13 4.02
N ASP A 168 23.55 1.38 3.91
CA ASP A 168 23.91 2.22 5.07
C ASP A 168 22.66 2.76 5.80
N GLY A 169 21.47 2.55 5.24
CA GLY A 169 20.19 2.91 5.84
C GLY A 169 19.77 4.37 5.63
N ASP A 170 20.44 5.13 4.77
CA ASP A 170 20.04 6.51 4.47
C ASP A 170 18.73 6.56 3.67
N TYR A 171 17.62 6.70 4.39
CA TYR A 171 16.28 6.78 3.80
C TYR A 171 16.07 7.99 2.89
N MET A 172 16.86 9.06 3.04
CA MET A 172 16.75 10.25 2.18
C MET A 172 17.20 9.98 0.74
N ARG A 173 18.03 8.96 0.54
CA ARG A 173 18.49 8.49 -0.77
C ARG A 173 17.63 7.34 -1.33
N ARG A 174 16.38 7.26 -0.91
CA ARG A 174 15.44 6.24 -1.43
C ARG A 174 15.04 6.54 -2.87
N HIS A 175 14.82 5.48 -3.60
CA HIS A 175 14.14 5.50 -4.89
C HIS A 175 12.82 4.76 -4.79
N THR A 176 11.79 5.24 -5.48
CA THR A 176 10.45 4.69 -5.40
C THR A 176 9.84 4.53 -6.79
N LYS A 177 9.44 3.32 -7.15
CA LYS A 177 8.61 3.04 -8.32
C LYS A 177 7.20 2.66 -7.87
N ILE A 178 6.18 3.17 -8.56
CA ILE A 178 4.83 2.65 -8.44
C ILE A 178 4.73 1.49 -9.42
N MET A 179 4.41 0.33 -8.91
CA MET A 179 4.27 -0.89 -9.67
C MET A 179 2.88 -1.47 -9.48
N ILE A 180 2.38 -2.14 -10.51
CA ILE A 180 1.05 -2.72 -10.53
C ILE A 180 1.17 -4.16 -10.98
N TYR A 181 0.64 -5.09 -10.21
CA TYR A 181 0.51 -6.48 -10.60
C TYR A 181 -0.90 -6.72 -11.14
N ASP A 182 -1.03 -7.09 -12.42
CA ASP A 182 -2.28 -7.54 -13.01
C ASP A 182 -2.53 -8.99 -12.60
N LEU A 183 -3.44 -9.20 -11.66
CA LEU A 183 -3.74 -10.52 -11.09
C LEU A 183 -4.38 -11.48 -12.11
N ARG A 184 -5.05 -10.95 -13.13
CA ARG A 184 -5.67 -11.74 -14.19
C ARG A 184 -4.62 -12.25 -15.19
N ASP A 185 -3.81 -11.33 -15.69
CA ASP A 185 -2.85 -11.62 -16.76
C ASP A 185 -1.47 -12.01 -16.19
N ARG A 186 -1.32 -12.03 -14.86
CA ARG A 186 -0.12 -12.39 -14.09
C ARG A 186 1.13 -11.67 -14.59
N ARG A 187 1.02 -10.38 -14.78
CA ARG A 187 2.11 -9.53 -15.29
C ARG A 187 2.32 -8.30 -14.42
N LEU A 188 3.56 -7.85 -14.40
CA LEU A 188 3.96 -6.63 -13.73
C LEU A 188 3.95 -5.46 -14.70
N ILE A 189 3.46 -4.31 -14.24
CA ILE A 189 3.44 -3.03 -14.95
C ILE A 189 4.20 -2.03 -14.08
N THR A 190 5.16 -1.32 -14.64
CA THR A 190 5.86 -0.20 -13.97
C THR A 190 5.30 1.11 -14.50
N LEU A 191 4.81 1.98 -13.62
CA LEU A 191 4.35 3.30 -14.03
C LEU A 191 5.54 4.23 -14.30
N PRO A 192 5.48 5.08 -15.33
CA PRO A 192 6.53 6.04 -15.67
C PRO A 192 6.56 7.23 -14.70
N THR A 193 7.07 7.02 -13.48
CA THR A 193 7.12 7.99 -12.39
C THR A 193 8.50 8.59 -12.13
N GLN A 194 9.48 8.31 -12.99
CA GLN A 194 10.88 8.76 -12.83
C GLN A 194 11.45 8.49 -11.42
N GLU A 195 11.16 7.30 -10.87
CA GLU A 195 11.60 6.82 -9.54
C GLU A 195 11.20 7.71 -8.35
N SER A 196 10.15 8.48 -8.50
CA SER A 196 9.68 9.44 -7.50
C SER A 196 8.23 9.23 -7.08
N GLY A 197 7.64 8.08 -7.37
CA GLY A 197 6.25 7.77 -7.03
C GLY A 197 6.01 7.84 -5.52
N SER A 198 4.89 8.42 -5.12
CA SER A 198 4.51 8.60 -3.73
C SER A 198 3.09 8.10 -3.47
N HIS A 199 2.15 8.97 -3.20
CA HIS A 199 0.77 8.63 -2.88
C HIS A 199 -0.05 8.35 -4.14
N TYR A 200 -0.99 7.43 -4.06
CA TYR A 200 -1.87 7.08 -5.18
C TYR A 200 -3.20 6.50 -4.70
N VAL A 201 -4.20 6.53 -5.57
CA VAL A 201 -5.53 5.96 -5.33
C VAL A 201 -6.21 5.56 -6.64
N TRP A 202 -7.03 4.50 -6.59
CA TRP A 202 -7.81 4.00 -7.71
C TRP A 202 -9.20 4.62 -7.79
N ASN A 203 -9.69 4.91 -9.02
CA ASN A 203 -11.11 5.12 -9.29
C ASN A 203 -11.81 3.81 -9.73
N ASN A 204 -13.13 3.88 -10.02
CA ASN A 204 -13.90 2.70 -10.44
C ASN A 204 -13.68 2.30 -11.91
N ARG A 205 -12.89 3.05 -12.67
CA ARG A 205 -12.58 2.78 -14.10
C ARG A 205 -11.23 2.13 -14.31
N ASN A 206 -10.59 1.63 -13.25
CA ASN A 206 -9.21 1.14 -13.27
C ASN A 206 -8.22 2.21 -13.76
N GLN A 207 -8.46 3.44 -13.38
CA GLN A 207 -7.50 4.52 -13.50
C GLN A 207 -6.91 4.82 -12.13
N LEU A 208 -5.62 5.11 -12.09
CA LEU A 208 -4.88 5.41 -10.89
C LEU A 208 -4.32 6.83 -10.98
N ILE A 209 -4.67 7.68 -10.00
CA ILE A 209 -4.00 8.96 -9.83
C ILE A 209 -2.85 8.81 -8.84
N ALA A 210 -1.69 9.40 -9.17
CA ALA A 210 -0.51 9.32 -8.33
C ALA A 210 0.23 10.65 -8.24
N SER A 211 0.82 10.95 -7.07
CA SER A 211 1.84 11.98 -6.92
C SER A 211 3.19 11.47 -7.37
N CYS A 212 3.85 12.19 -8.25
CA CYS A 212 5.21 11.86 -8.70
C CYS A 212 5.95 13.10 -9.22
N ILE A 213 7.17 12.91 -9.68
CA ILE A 213 7.96 13.94 -10.36
C ILE A 213 8.06 13.56 -11.84
N ILE A 214 7.65 14.45 -12.73
CA ILE A 214 7.79 14.30 -14.17
C ILE A 214 8.61 15.49 -14.70
N ASN A 215 9.70 15.19 -15.38
CA ASN A 215 10.63 16.20 -15.92
C ASN A 215 11.08 17.23 -14.86
N GLY A 216 11.35 16.75 -13.64
CA GLY A 216 11.81 17.59 -12.53
C GLY A 216 10.71 18.38 -11.81
N ASN A 217 9.43 18.25 -12.21
CA ASN A 217 8.31 18.94 -11.60
C ASN A 217 7.42 17.97 -10.82
N SER A 218 7.11 18.30 -9.57
CA SER A 218 6.09 17.58 -8.81
C SER A 218 4.72 17.76 -9.45
N CYS A 219 3.98 16.69 -9.63
CA CYS A 219 2.66 16.71 -10.25
C CYS A 219 1.80 15.53 -9.80
N HIS A 220 0.51 15.64 -10.08
CA HIS A 220 -0.44 14.53 -9.99
C HIS A 220 -0.70 14.00 -11.39
N VAL A 221 -0.57 12.70 -11.57
CA VAL A 221 -0.68 12.05 -12.87
C VAL A 221 -1.77 10.99 -12.84
N LEU A 222 -2.67 11.05 -13.81
CA LEU A 222 -3.71 10.03 -14.01
C LEU A 222 -3.22 9.02 -15.05
N TYR A 223 -3.14 7.76 -14.66
CA TYR A 223 -2.80 6.62 -15.50
C TYR A 223 -4.04 5.79 -15.80
N ASP A 224 -4.26 5.42 -17.07
CA ASP A 224 -5.26 4.43 -17.46
C ASP A 224 -4.57 3.07 -17.65
N MET A 225 -5.10 2.01 -17.04
CA MET A 225 -4.50 0.67 -17.14
C MET A 225 -4.59 0.04 -18.54
N LYS A 226 -5.32 0.66 -19.45
CA LYS A 226 -5.31 0.27 -20.87
C LYS A 226 -4.05 0.71 -21.60
N ASP A 227 -3.50 1.86 -21.20
CA ASP A 227 -2.30 2.45 -21.80
C ASP A 227 -1.65 3.41 -20.78
N VAL A 228 -0.70 2.89 -20.00
CA VAL A 228 -0.04 3.65 -18.93
C VAL A 228 1.01 4.64 -19.45
N ASP A 229 1.45 4.49 -20.71
CA ASP A 229 2.43 5.37 -21.32
C ASP A 229 1.81 6.70 -21.80
N HIS A 230 0.48 6.70 -22.07
CA HIS A 230 -0.29 7.90 -22.41
C HIS A 230 -1.04 8.46 -21.18
N TYR A 231 -0.28 8.91 -20.21
CA TYR A 231 -0.80 9.48 -18.97
C TYR A 231 -1.15 10.96 -19.08
N GLN A 232 -1.95 11.47 -18.15
CA GLN A 232 -2.34 12.87 -18.07
C GLN A 232 -1.81 13.52 -16.79
N ILE A 233 -1.13 14.67 -16.92
CA ILE A 233 -0.81 15.52 -15.77
C ILE A 233 -2.07 16.32 -15.42
N ILE A 234 -2.53 16.19 -14.19
CA ILE A 234 -3.76 16.84 -13.72
C ILE A 234 -3.42 18.11 -12.97
N ALA A 235 -3.99 19.23 -13.46
CA ALA A 235 -3.90 20.55 -12.81
C ALA A 235 -2.46 20.94 -12.39
N GLY A 236 -1.46 20.68 -13.25
CA GLY A 236 -0.04 20.84 -12.93
C GLY A 236 0.38 22.24 -12.46
N ASP A 237 -0.35 23.29 -12.85
CA ASP A 237 -0.11 24.64 -12.36
C ASP A 237 -0.53 24.86 -10.89
N VAL A 238 -1.39 24.00 -10.37
CA VAL A 238 -1.98 24.10 -9.03
C VAL A 238 -1.56 22.93 -8.14
N LEU A 239 -1.69 21.70 -8.65
CA LEU A 239 -1.32 20.47 -7.94
C LEU A 239 0.15 20.11 -8.24
N ASN A 240 1.05 20.91 -7.70
CA ASN A 240 2.50 20.87 -7.97
C ASN A 240 3.33 20.48 -6.73
N SER A 241 2.73 19.77 -5.80
CA SER A 241 3.38 19.20 -4.62
C SER A 241 2.87 17.77 -4.37
N ASP A 242 3.60 17.00 -3.57
CA ASP A 242 3.11 15.73 -3.07
C ASP A 242 1.88 15.91 -2.16
N GLY A 243 1.01 14.93 -2.07
CA GLY A 243 -0.20 14.95 -1.26
C GLY A 243 -1.01 13.67 -1.36
N HIS A 244 -2.10 13.59 -0.59
CA HIS A 244 -2.99 12.45 -0.54
C HIS A 244 -4.23 12.72 -1.38
N GLN A 245 -4.52 11.84 -2.33
CA GLN A 245 -5.68 11.94 -3.20
C GLN A 245 -6.81 11.04 -2.69
N SER A 246 -8.05 11.46 -2.89
CA SER A 246 -9.23 10.64 -2.67
C SER A 246 -10.30 10.96 -3.71
N PHE A 247 -10.74 9.95 -4.48
CA PHE A 247 -11.79 10.13 -5.46
C PHE A 247 -13.16 10.35 -4.78
N ILE A 248 -13.88 11.37 -5.24
CA ILE A 248 -15.27 11.66 -4.87
C ILE A 248 -16.21 10.97 -5.86
N SER A 249 -15.80 10.93 -7.12
CA SER A 249 -16.47 10.26 -8.23
C SER A 249 -15.45 9.68 -9.19
N ASP A 250 -15.87 9.10 -10.31
CA ASP A 250 -14.94 8.59 -11.32
C ASP A 250 -14.14 9.68 -12.05
N THR A 251 -14.54 10.93 -11.93
CA THR A 251 -13.94 12.08 -12.63
C THR A 251 -13.49 13.20 -11.69
N SER A 252 -13.84 13.13 -10.42
CA SER A 252 -13.52 14.19 -9.45
C SER A 252 -12.78 13.61 -8.25
N PHE A 253 -11.77 14.33 -7.76
CA PHE A 253 -11.05 13.94 -6.56
C PHE A 253 -10.72 15.16 -5.69
N VAL A 254 -10.40 14.92 -4.43
CA VAL A 254 -9.78 15.87 -3.52
C VAL A 254 -8.34 15.48 -3.29
N ALA A 255 -7.47 16.46 -3.10
CA ALA A 255 -6.08 16.26 -2.71
C ALA A 255 -5.69 17.29 -1.65
N ASP A 256 -4.90 16.85 -0.66
CA ASP A 256 -4.17 17.76 0.21
C ASP A 256 -2.76 18.04 -0.35
N THR A 257 -2.02 18.89 0.32
CA THR A 257 -0.58 19.07 0.12
C THR A 257 0.15 18.84 1.44
N TYR A 258 1.43 18.49 1.37
CA TYR A 258 2.27 18.60 2.55
C TYR A 258 2.37 20.08 3.00
N PRO A 259 2.57 20.31 4.31
CA PRO A 259 2.72 21.67 4.83
C PRO A 259 3.89 22.39 4.17
N ASP A 260 3.66 23.63 3.72
CA ASP A 260 4.69 24.53 3.21
C ASP A 260 5.60 25.06 4.34
N LYS A 261 6.52 25.99 4.00
CA LYS A 261 7.40 26.64 4.98
C LYS A 261 6.68 27.42 6.08
N TYR A 262 5.39 27.73 5.88
CA TYR A 262 4.52 28.40 6.88
C TYR A 262 3.66 27.40 7.67
N ARG A 263 3.90 26.08 7.52
CA ARG A 263 3.13 24.99 8.12
C ARG A 263 1.66 24.96 7.69
N MET A 264 1.38 25.44 6.48
CA MET A 264 0.04 25.42 5.88
C MET A 264 -0.05 24.31 4.86
N ALA A 265 -0.99 23.37 5.05
CA ALA A 265 -1.44 22.43 4.04
C ALA A 265 -2.64 23.04 3.29
N LYS A 266 -2.74 22.77 2.00
CA LYS A 266 -3.86 23.19 1.17
C LYS A 266 -4.69 21.98 0.80
N ILE A 267 -5.98 22.21 0.58
CA ILE A 267 -6.92 21.19 0.12
C ILE A 267 -7.51 21.66 -1.20
N TYR A 268 -7.43 20.83 -2.21
CA TYR A 268 -7.92 21.11 -3.55
C TYR A 268 -8.99 20.10 -3.93
N LYS A 269 -9.97 20.54 -4.73
CA LYS A 269 -10.90 19.69 -5.47
C LYS A 269 -10.61 19.86 -6.95
N ALA A 270 -10.48 18.76 -7.67
CA ALA A 270 -10.36 18.72 -9.13
C ALA A 270 -11.53 17.91 -9.72
N ASP A 271 -12.07 18.40 -10.85
CA ASP A 271 -13.17 17.80 -11.61
C ASP A 271 -12.70 17.41 -13.01
#